data_1171fad7fe9db14b0c253bee0b3c5099
#
_entry.id   1171fad7fe9db14b0c253bee0b3c5099
#
_cell.length_a   1.000
_cell.length_b   1.000
_cell.length_c   1.000
_cell.angle_alpha   90.00
_cell.angle_beta   90.00
_cell.angle_gamma   90.00
#
_symmetry.space_group_name_H-M   'P 1'
#
loop_
_entity.id
_entity.type
_entity.pdbx_description
1 polymer ?
#
loop_
_entity_poly.entity_id
_entity_poly.type
_entity_poly.pdbx_seq_one_letter_code
_entity_poly.pdbx_strand_id
1 'polypeptide(L)'
;YRLNDVLTLAANQACGCGQATTVMAKIAGREDDVFSFPAVGGGRVSVFPDMVERCFLYVPGVSEFRVERHSDDRLVVFVAPLTGEVMDQVRAELDGLAGRLGFVPPRVEFEPYVADSTHRRKRKRVENCAQ
;
A
#
# COMPACT_ATOMS: atom_id res chain seq x y z
N TYR A 1 -19.46 14.88 4.27
CA TYR A 1 -18.15 14.44 3.75
C TYR A 1 -17.83 13.04 4.30
N ARG A 2 -17.66 12.08 3.40
CA ARG A 2 -17.28 10.71 3.78
C ARG A 2 -15.76 10.60 3.76
N LEU A 3 -15.16 10.29 4.91
CA LEU A 3 -13.75 9.90 5.01
C LEU A 3 -13.66 8.43 4.61
N ASN A 4 -12.75 8.11 3.68
CA ASN A 4 -12.49 6.73 3.27
C ASN A 4 -11.34 6.11 4.10
N ASP A 5 -11.20 6.53 5.35
CA ASP A 5 -10.20 6.03 6.28
C ASP A 5 -10.79 4.89 7.13
N VAL A 6 -10.06 3.79 7.22
CA VAL A 6 -10.42 2.65 8.08
C VAL A 6 -9.88 2.91 9.48
N LEU A 7 -10.81 3.15 10.41
CA LEU A 7 -10.52 3.51 11.79
C LEU A 7 -10.99 2.39 12.73
N THR A 8 -10.21 2.07 13.74
CA THR A 8 -10.64 1.26 14.87
C THR A 8 -10.83 2.18 16.07
N LEU A 9 -12.07 2.23 16.58
CA LEU A 9 -12.39 2.98 17.80
C LEU A 9 -12.08 2.13 19.04
N ALA A 10 -11.50 2.74 20.07
CA ALA A 10 -11.36 2.08 21.35
C ALA A 10 -12.72 2.00 22.05
N ALA A 11 -13.10 0.81 22.53
CA ALA A 11 -14.32 0.64 23.29
C ALA A 11 -14.19 1.38 24.63
N ASN A 12 -15.09 2.36 24.85
CA ASN A 12 -15.40 3.02 26.15
C ASN A 12 -14.23 3.22 27.13
N GLN A 13 -13.08 3.70 26.66
CA GLN A 13 -12.04 4.15 27.57
C GLN A 13 -12.30 5.63 27.92
N ALA A 14 -12.71 5.87 29.16
CA ALA A 14 -12.71 7.21 29.71
C ALA A 14 -11.27 7.75 29.70
N CYS A 15 -11.04 8.87 29.01
CA CYS A 15 -9.76 9.56 29.11
C CYS A 15 -9.54 9.98 30.56
N GLY A 16 -8.33 9.76 31.12
CA GLY A 16 -7.97 10.21 32.45
C GLY A 16 -8.06 11.73 32.66
N CYS A 17 -8.25 12.50 31.55
CA CYS A 17 -8.52 13.95 31.59
C CYS A 17 -10.01 14.30 31.84
N GLY A 18 -10.90 13.31 31.93
CA GLY A 18 -12.34 13.52 32.17
C GLY A 18 -13.15 14.00 30.97
N GLN A 19 -12.55 14.10 29.76
CA GLN A 19 -13.27 14.48 28.56
C GLN A 19 -13.93 13.28 27.91
N ALA A 20 -15.21 13.41 27.55
CA ALA A 20 -15.97 12.41 26.80
C ALA A 20 -15.66 12.52 25.30
N THR A 21 -14.47 12.10 24.90
CA THR A 21 -14.04 12.10 23.49
C THR A 21 -13.93 10.67 22.98
N THR A 22 -14.26 10.48 21.70
CA THR A 22 -14.03 9.19 21.03
C THR A 22 -12.53 8.98 20.84
N VAL A 23 -12.01 7.89 21.38
CA VAL A 23 -10.59 7.52 21.24
C VAL A 23 -10.44 6.60 20.04
N MET A 24 -9.56 6.97 19.11
CA MET A 24 -9.15 6.09 18.02
C MET A 24 -8.02 5.19 18.49
N ALA A 25 -8.23 3.89 18.47
CA ALA A 25 -7.21 2.91 18.83
C ALA A 25 -6.21 2.67 17.69
N LYS A 26 -6.68 2.76 16.44
CA LYS A 26 -5.86 2.50 15.25
C LYS A 26 -6.43 3.21 14.03
N ILE A 27 -5.53 3.71 13.18
CA ILE A 27 -5.81 4.14 11.80
C ILE A 27 -5.16 3.08 10.91
N ALA A 28 -5.97 2.32 10.19
CA ALA A 28 -5.48 1.21 9.36
C ALA A 28 -5.08 1.65 7.95
N GLY A 29 -5.58 2.81 7.48
CA GLY A 29 -5.32 3.36 6.16
C GLY A 29 -6.60 3.66 5.38
N ARG A 30 -6.50 3.87 4.07
CA ARG A 30 -7.64 4.20 3.21
C ARG A 30 -8.29 2.95 2.65
N GLU A 31 -9.63 2.89 2.67
CA GLU A 31 -10.43 1.76 2.20
C GLU A 31 -10.31 1.54 0.68
N ASP A 32 -10.25 2.63 -0.10
CA ASP A 32 -10.34 2.59 -1.56
C ASP A 32 -9.14 1.92 -2.26
N ASP A 33 -7.97 1.94 -1.62
CA ASP A 33 -6.71 1.49 -2.23
C ASP A 33 -6.09 0.29 -1.49
N VAL A 34 -6.86 -0.38 -0.62
CA VAL A 34 -6.40 -1.58 0.09
C VAL A 34 -6.26 -2.73 -0.90
N PHE A 35 -5.08 -3.32 -0.96
CA PHE A 35 -4.86 -4.55 -1.70
C PHE A 35 -5.34 -5.74 -0.88
N SER A 36 -5.89 -6.73 -1.54
CA SER A 36 -6.28 -7.98 -0.90
C SER A 36 -5.63 -9.13 -1.68
N PHE A 37 -4.79 -9.91 -1.00
CA PHE A 37 -4.08 -11.04 -1.59
C PHE A 37 -4.46 -12.36 -0.92
N PRO A 38 -4.35 -13.50 -1.64
CA PRO A 38 -4.52 -14.82 -1.03
C PRO A 38 -3.46 -15.04 0.07
N ALA A 39 -3.88 -15.50 1.23
CA ALA A 39 -2.96 -15.89 2.30
C ALA A 39 -2.34 -17.26 2.02
N VAL A 40 -1.09 -17.46 2.42
CA VAL A 40 -0.40 -18.76 2.28
C VAL A 40 -1.12 -19.88 3.02
N GLY A 41 -1.73 -19.57 4.17
CA GLY A 41 -2.50 -20.52 4.99
C GLY A 41 -3.99 -20.60 4.68
N GLY A 42 -4.44 -19.97 3.58
CA GLY A 42 -5.86 -19.84 3.22
C GLY A 42 -6.49 -18.53 3.75
N GLY A 43 -7.57 -18.11 3.11
CA GLY A 43 -8.17 -16.80 3.36
C GLY A 43 -7.47 -15.67 2.60
N ARG A 44 -7.60 -14.45 3.11
CA ARG A 44 -7.05 -13.25 2.45
C ARG A 44 -6.34 -12.33 3.44
N VAL A 45 -5.32 -11.64 2.96
CA VAL A 45 -4.55 -10.65 3.68
C VAL A 45 -4.81 -9.28 3.07
N SER A 46 -5.15 -8.31 3.91
CA SER A 46 -5.28 -6.90 3.51
C SER A 46 -3.93 -6.20 3.65
N VAL A 47 -3.48 -5.57 2.56
CA VAL A 47 -2.24 -4.80 2.51
C VAL A 47 -2.60 -3.34 2.24
N PHE A 48 -2.31 -2.47 3.20
CA PHE A 48 -2.64 -1.06 3.12
C PHE A 48 -1.61 -0.27 2.29
N PRO A 49 -2.03 0.84 1.66
CA PRO A 49 -1.16 1.65 0.79
C PRO A 49 0.16 2.07 1.43
N ASP A 50 0.15 2.45 2.70
CA ASP A 50 1.35 2.86 3.45
C ASP A 50 2.38 1.74 3.60
N MET A 51 1.92 0.48 3.69
CA MET A 51 2.81 -0.68 3.73
C MET A 51 3.52 -0.90 2.39
N VAL A 52 2.78 -0.69 1.29
CA VAL A 52 3.36 -0.78 -0.06
C VAL A 52 4.31 0.38 -0.31
N GLU A 53 3.93 1.62 0.03
CA GLU A 53 4.77 2.81 -0.13
C GLU A 53 6.12 2.66 0.59
N ARG A 54 6.14 2.06 1.78
CA ARG A 54 7.38 1.81 2.53
C ARG A 54 8.39 0.95 1.79
N CYS A 55 7.94 0.03 0.93
CA CYS A 55 8.83 -0.80 0.11
C CYS A 55 9.66 0.03 -0.89
N PHE A 56 9.25 1.26 -1.17
CA PHE A 56 9.93 2.17 -2.10
C PHE A 56 10.74 3.25 -1.39
N LEU A 57 10.27 3.70 -0.23
CA LEU A 57 10.90 4.81 0.52
C LEU A 57 12.33 4.50 0.97
N TYR A 58 12.64 3.23 1.18
CA TYR A 58 13.95 2.79 1.64
C TYR A 58 14.85 2.24 0.54
N VAL A 59 14.37 2.22 -0.72
CA VAL A 59 15.21 1.79 -1.86
C VAL A 59 16.00 3.00 -2.36
N PRO A 60 17.34 2.97 -2.26
CA PRO A 60 18.18 4.05 -2.75
C PRO A 60 17.97 4.27 -4.26
N GLY A 61 17.92 5.54 -4.66
CA GLY A 61 17.82 5.91 -6.07
C GLY A 61 16.41 5.99 -6.63
N VAL A 62 15.37 5.51 -5.93
CA VAL A 62 13.99 5.71 -6.37
C VAL A 62 13.59 7.18 -6.16
N SER A 63 13.28 7.86 -7.26
CA SER A 63 12.83 9.25 -7.24
C SER A 63 11.31 9.37 -7.30
N GLU A 64 10.66 8.54 -8.10
CA GLU A 64 9.21 8.49 -8.25
C GLU A 64 8.73 7.06 -8.45
N PHE A 65 7.52 6.76 -7.97
CA PHE A 65 6.90 5.46 -8.17
C PHE A 65 5.38 5.53 -8.15
N ARG A 66 4.76 4.51 -8.75
CA ARG A 66 3.34 4.19 -8.64
C ARG A 66 3.17 2.68 -8.70
N VAL A 67 2.25 2.13 -7.93
CA VAL A 67 1.95 0.70 -7.88
C VAL A 67 0.47 0.50 -8.15
N GLU A 68 0.17 -0.36 -9.11
CA GLU A 68 -1.19 -0.75 -9.48
C GLU A 68 -1.37 -2.25 -9.24
N ARG A 69 -2.41 -2.61 -8.47
CA ARG A 69 -2.83 -4.01 -8.36
C ARG A 69 -3.92 -4.27 -9.40
N HIS A 70 -3.63 -5.18 -10.33
CA HIS A 70 -4.57 -5.58 -11.38
C HIS A 70 -5.32 -6.88 -11.08
N SER A 71 -4.70 -7.79 -10.32
CA SER A 71 -5.31 -9.06 -9.89
C SER A 71 -4.64 -9.59 -8.63
N ASP A 72 -5.05 -10.78 -8.17
CA ASP A 72 -4.44 -11.44 -7.00
C ASP A 72 -2.98 -11.84 -7.24
N ASP A 73 -2.61 -12.05 -8.49
CA ASP A 73 -1.30 -12.54 -8.91
C ASP A 73 -0.49 -11.51 -9.72
N ARG A 74 -1.00 -10.27 -9.88
CA ARG A 74 -0.36 -9.27 -10.74
C ARG A 74 -0.31 -7.88 -10.12
N LEU A 75 0.92 -7.38 -9.95
CA LEU A 75 1.24 -5.97 -9.67
C LEU A 75 1.98 -5.36 -10.84
N VAL A 76 1.65 -4.14 -11.20
CA VAL A 76 2.43 -3.30 -12.11
C VAL A 76 3.07 -2.18 -11.30
N VAL A 77 4.38 -2.07 -11.40
CA VAL A 77 5.20 -1.09 -10.68
C VAL A 77 5.82 -0.13 -11.68
N PHE A 78 5.38 1.11 -11.65
CA PHE A 78 5.98 2.20 -12.38
C PHE A 78 7.04 2.85 -11.49
N VAL A 79 8.28 2.93 -11.95
CA VAL A 79 9.39 3.46 -11.15
C VAL A 79 10.33 4.31 -11.99
N ALA A 80 10.91 5.33 -11.38
CA ALA A 80 11.98 6.14 -11.94
C ALA A 80 13.15 6.27 -10.95
N PRO A 81 14.39 6.05 -11.39
CA PRO A 81 14.80 5.48 -12.67
C PRO A 81 14.51 3.99 -12.77
N LEU A 82 14.22 3.49 -13.96
CA LEU A 82 14.00 2.07 -14.22
C LEU A 82 15.38 1.41 -14.51
N THR A 83 16.06 0.96 -13.46
CA THR A 83 17.33 0.25 -13.53
C THR A 83 17.22 -1.16 -12.96
N GLY A 84 18.10 -2.07 -13.38
CA GLY A 84 18.11 -3.45 -12.86
C GLY A 84 18.26 -3.48 -11.34
N GLU A 85 19.17 -2.65 -10.79
CA GLU A 85 19.39 -2.56 -9.35
C GLU A 85 18.14 -2.10 -8.59
N VAL A 86 17.45 -1.06 -9.06
CA VAL A 86 16.20 -0.58 -8.45
C VAL A 86 15.12 -1.64 -8.52
N MET A 87 14.97 -2.31 -9.68
CA MET A 87 13.96 -3.37 -9.83
C MET A 87 14.20 -4.54 -8.85
N ASP A 88 15.46 -4.97 -8.70
CA ASP A 88 15.83 -6.08 -7.80
C ASP A 88 15.58 -5.71 -6.33
N GLN A 89 15.96 -4.51 -5.92
CA GLN A 89 15.74 -4.02 -4.56
C GLN A 89 14.25 -3.87 -4.24
N VAL A 90 13.47 -3.26 -5.14
CA VAL A 90 12.01 -3.12 -4.95
C VAL A 90 11.35 -4.49 -4.90
N ARG A 91 11.74 -5.43 -5.75
CA ARG A 91 11.23 -6.80 -5.71
C ARG A 91 11.51 -7.47 -4.37
N ALA A 92 12.74 -7.35 -3.87
CA ALA A 92 13.13 -7.91 -2.58
C ALA A 92 12.30 -7.33 -1.41
N GLU A 93 12.02 -6.02 -1.43
CA GLU A 93 11.19 -5.38 -0.41
C GLU A 93 9.72 -5.86 -0.47
N LEU A 94 9.15 -6.00 -1.68
CA LEU A 94 7.78 -6.52 -1.86
C LEU A 94 7.68 -7.99 -1.44
N ASP A 95 8.66 -8.82 -1.77
CA ASP A 95 8.73 -10.22 -1.34
C ASP A 95 8.88 -10.33 0.18
N GLY A 96 9.69 -9.45 0.77
CA GLY A 96 9.82 -9.32 2.22
C GLY A 96 8.50 -8.92 2.90
N LEU A 97 7.74 -8.01 2.30
CA LEU A 97 6.41 -7.62 2.78
C LEU A 97 5.45 -8.81 2.72
N ALA A 98 5.45 -9.57 1.59
CA ALA A 98 4.63 -10.77 1.44
C ALA A 98 4.95 -11.82 2.51
N GLY A 99 6.24 -12.05 2.78
CA GLY A 99 6.68 -12.97 3.83
C GLY A 99 6.26 -12.54 5.24
N ARG A 100 6.38 -11.26 5.56
CA ARG A 100 6.00 -10.70 6.88
C ARG A 100 4.48 -10.79 7.13
N LEU A 101 3.68 -10.56 6.09
CA LEU A 101 2.21 -10.56 6.21
C LEU A 101 1.58 -11.92 5.90
N GLY A 102 2.32 -12.86 5.32
CA GLY A 102 1.86 -14.21 5.04
C GLY A 102 0.92 -14.32 3.84
N PHE A 103 1.10 -13.51 2.80
CA PHE A 103 0.36 -13.63 1.55
C PHE A 103 1.22 -14.21 0.41
N VAL A 104 0.55 -14.77 -0.58
CA VAL A 104 1.22 -15.28 -1.78
C VAL A 104 1.74 -14.10 -2.59
N PRO A 105 3.07 -14.00 -2.85
CA PRO A 105 3.62 -12.87 -3.59
C PRO A 105 3.10 -12.85 -5.03
N PRO A 106 2.56 -11.72 -5.51
CA PRO A 106 2.13 -11.58 -6.88
C PRO A 106 3.34 -11.45 -7.82
N ARG A 107 3.12 -11.72 -9.11
CA ARG A 107 4.07 -11.38 -10.15
C ARG A 107 4.17 -9.87 -10.29
N VAL A 108 5.39 -9.35 -10.20
CA VAL A 108 5.68 -7.92 -10.33
C VAL A 108 6.21 -7.63 -11.73
N GLU A 109 5.52 -6.75 -12.45
CA GLU A 109 5.92 -6.21 -13.74
C GLU A 109 6.41 -4.77 -13.52
N PHE A 110 7.54 -4.40 -14.12
CA PHE A 110 8.11 -3.07 -13.99
C PHE A 110 7.98 -2.28 -15.28
N GLU A 111 7.54 -1.04 -15.14
CA GLU A 111 7.36 -0.07 -16.22
C GLU A 111 8.04 1.27 -15.85
N PRO A 112 8.49 2.06 -16.84
CA PRO A 112 9.02 3.37 -16.56
C PRO A 112 7.93 4.30 -16.03
N TYR A 113 8.25 5.02 -14.95
CA TYR A 113 7.35 6.04 -14.44
C TYR A 113 7.33 7.25 -15.38
N VAL A 114 6.15 7.56 -15.91
CA VAL A 114 5.91 8.77 -16.71
C VAL A 114 5.01 9.71 -15.91
N ALA A 115 5.50 10.91 -15.65
CA ALA A 115 4.72 11.92 -14.97
C ALA A 115 3.56 12.39 -15.86
N ASP A 116 2.33 12.14 -15.44
CA ASP A 116 1.15 12.68 -16.11
C ASP A 116 1.00 14.16 -15.74
N SER A 117 1.23 15.05 -16.71
CA SER A 117 1.14 16.50 -16.54
C SER A 117 -0.31 17.04 -16.60
N THR A 118 -1.28 16.19 -16.95
CA THR A 118 -2.65 16.64 -17.28
C THR A 118 -3.60 16.65 -16.08
N HIS A 119 -3.26 16.02 -14.96
CA HIS A 119 -4.18 15.87 -13.83
C HIS A 119 -3.82 16.76 -12.64
N ARG A 120 -4.67 17.74 -12.33
CA ARG A 120 -4.66 18.54 -11.07
C ARG A 120 -5.05 17.73 -9.81
N ARG A 121 -5.34 16.45 -9.92
CA ARG A 121 -5.67 15.60 -8.77
C ARG A 121 -4.41 15.18 -8.02
N LYS A 122 -4.51 15.12 -6.69
CA LYS A 122 -3.48 14.53 -5.83
C LYS A 122 -3.12 13.13 -6.37
N ARG A 123 -1.87 12.95 -6.80
CA ARG A 123 -1.40 11.69 -7.40
C ARG A 123 -1.48 10.58 -6.37
N LYS A 124 -2.20 9.51 -6.70
CA LYS A 124 -2.15 8.27 -5.92
C LYS A 124 -0.87 7.52 -6.29
N ARG A 125 -0.14 7.09 -5.28
CA ARG A 125 1.07 6.24 -5.46
C ARG A 125 0.75 4.76 -5.44
N VAL A 126 -0.34 4.38 -4.79
CA VAL A 126 -0.82 3.01 -4.70
C VAL A 126 -2.29 3.01 -5.11
N GLU A 127 -2.65 2.16 -6.07
CA GLU A 127 -3.97 2.11 -6.67
C GLU A 127 -4.45 0.67 -6.86
N ASN A 128 -5.67 0.39 -6.40
CA ASN A 128 -6.30 -0.91 -6.61
C ASN A 128 -7.16 -0.85 -7.88
N CYS A 129 -6.64 -1.41 -8.98
CA CYS A 129 -7.29 -1.48 -10.29
C CYS A 129 -8.03 -2.81 -10.51
N ALA A 130 -7.97 -3.75 -9.57
CA ALA A 130 -8.73 -5.00 -9.65
C ALA A 130 -10.22 -4.71 -9.46
N GLN A 131 -11.01 -5.11 -10.43
CA GLN A 131 -12.47 -5.08 -10.37
C GLN A 131 -13.01 -6.31 -9.63
#